data_336552c7fc07445b0a26428d7dbdae8b
#
_entry.id   336552c7fc07445b0a26428d7dbdae8b
#
_cell.length_a   1.000
_cell.length_b   1.000
_cell.length_c   1.000
_cell.angle_alpha   90.00
_cell.angle_beta   90.00
_cell.angle_gamma   90.00
#
_symmetry.space_group_name_H-M   'P 1'
#
loop_
_entity.id
_entity.type
_entity.pdbx_description
1 polymer ?
#
loop_
_entity_poly.entity_id
_entity_poly.type
_entity_poly.pdbx_seq_one_letter_code
_entity_poly.pdbx_strand_id
1 'polypeptide(L)'
;MLEPKREANDEEKRRMEGKAIEVLIIATTTNHVYKFGDTLRVQAKGGPIGLRCTGEMAECYMVDWDKRLKIELKKYGIELDIFSRFKDDINIVTESLEKGSKLFDGNIIIDEAKKKT
;
A
#
# COMPACT_ATOMS: atom_id res chain seq x y z
N MET A 1 33.81 -8.41 21.59
CA MET A 1 34.02 -7.04 21.07
C MET A 1 34.16 -7.00 19.55
N LEU A 2 33.29 -7.70 18.79
CA LEU A 2 33.29 -7.77 17.31
C LEU A 2 31.90 -7.53 16.68
N GLU A 3 30.88 -7.16 17.46
CA GLU A 3 29.49 -7.01 17.00
C GLU A 3 29.18 -5.70 16.25
N PRO A 4 29.71 -4.52 16.60
CA PRO A 4 29.33 -3.28 15.93
C PRO A 4 29.73 -3.19 14.45
N LYS A 5 30.76 -3.88 14.03
CA LYS A 5 31.18 -3.91 12.61
C LYS A 5 30.32 -4.82 11.74
N ARG A 6 29.74 -5.88 12.30
CA ARG A 6 28.81 -6.77 11.58
C ARG A 6 27.46 -6.09 11.36
N GLU A 7 26.92 -5.44 12.39
CA GLU A 7 25.64 -4.72 12.27
C GLU A 7 25.71 -3.55 11.27
N ALA A 8 26.79 -2.76 11.31
CA ALA A 8 26.99 -1.68 10.35
C ALA A 8 27.10 -2.18 8.90
N ASN A 9 27.76 -3.34 8.68
CA ASN A 9 27.87 -3.94 7.36
C ASN A 9 26.53 -4.51 6.86
N ASP A 10 25.73 -5.07 7.77
CA ASP A 10 24.40 -5.60 7.44
C ASP A 10 23.40 -4.47 7.13
N GLU A 11 23.48 -3.33 7.80
CA GLU A 11 22.65 -2.17 7.52
C GLU A 11 23.00 -1.53 6.17
N GLU A 12 24.28 -1.39 5.87
CA GLU A 12 24.74 -0.89 4.57
C GLU A 12 24.31 -1.82 3.43
N LYS A 13 24.43 -3.12 3.63
CA LYS A 13 23.96 -4.14 2.68
C LYS A 13 22.46 -4.01 2.42
N ARG A 14 21.63 -3.94 3.47
CA ARG A 14 20.17 -3.75 3.36
C ARG A 14 19.81 -2.46 2.62
N ARG A 15 20.57 -1.39 2.86
CA ARG A 15 20.38 -0.12 2.17
C ARG A 15 20.71 -0.23 0.67
N MET A 16 21.75 -0.94 0.32
CA MET A 16 22.12 -1.18 -1.08
C MET A 16 21.09 -2.07 -1.78
N GLU A 17 20.64 -3.13 -1.12
CA GLU A 17 19.56 -4.01 -1.61
C GLU A 17 18.27 -3.22 -1.83
N GLY A 18 17.89 -2.36 -0.88
CA GLY A 18 16.72 -1.49 -1.01
C GLY A 18 16.79 -0.55 -2.21
N LYS A 19 17.97 0.06 -2.44
CA LYS A 19 18.18 0.91 -3.62
C LYS A 19 18.16 0.13 -4.93
N ALA A 20 18.71 -1.07 -4.96
CA ALA A 20 18.66 -1.93 -6.14
C ALA A 20 17.22 -2.31 -6.49
N ILE A 21 16.41 -2.67 -5.48
CA ILE A 21 14.99 -2.96 -5.65
C ILE A 21 14.22 -1.74 -6.16
N GLU A 22 14.47 -0.55 -5.60
CA GLU A 22 13.86 0.71 -6.04
C GLU A 22 14.12 0.98 -7.53
N VAL A 23 15.38 0.86 -7.95
CA VAL A 23 15.78 1.06 -9.37
C VAL A 23 15.09 0.03 -10.28
N LEU A 24 15.04 -1.23 -9.86
CA LEU A 24 14.36 -2.28 -10.62
C LEU A 24 12.85 -2.03 -10.74
N ILE A 25 12.20 -1.59 -9.67
CA ILE A 25 10.78 -1.24 -9.70
C ILE A 25 10.55 -0.08 -10.66
N ILE A 26 11.32 0.98 -10.57
CA ILE A 26 11.22 2.14 -11.47
C ILE A 26 11.44 1.70 -12.93
N ALA A 27 12.49 0.94 -13.20
CA ALA A 27 12.80 0.48 -14.55
C ALA A 27 11.69 -0.39 -15.15
N THR A 28 11.08 -1.27 -14.32
CA THR A 28 10.01 -2.17 -14.78
C THR A 28 8.67 -1.46 -14.93
N THR A 29 8.37 -0.44 -14.13
CA THR A 29 7.08 0.25 -14.16
C THR A 29 7.02 1.41 -15.16
N THR A 30 8.16 2.01 -15.51
CA THR A 30 8.20 3.18 -16.41
C THR A 30 8.33 2.82 -17.88
N ASN A 31 8.70 1.59 -18.22
CA ASN A 31 9.02 1.18 -19.60
C ASN A 31 8.01 0.18 -20.18
N HIS A 32 6.79 0.13 -19.65
CA HIS A 32 5.77 -0.76 -20.19
C HIS A 32 5.10 -0.17 -21.42
N VAL A 33 5.30 -0.89 -22.53
CA VAL A 33 4.64 -0.61 -23.81
C VAL A 33 3.57 -1.67 -24.05
N TYR A 34 2.38 -1.24 -24.42
CA TYR A 34 1.29 -2.12 -24.81
C TYR A 34 0.72 -1.75 -26.16
N LYS A 35 0.19 -2.74 -26.86
CA LYS A 35 -0.46 -2.57 -28.15
C LYS A 35 -1.97 -2.44 -27.94
N PHE A 36 -2.56 -1.38 -28.50
CA PHE A 36 -4.00 -1.19 -28.52
C PHE A 36 -4.43 -0.97 -29.98
N GLY A 37 -5.08 -1.98 -30.57
CA GLY A 37 -5.32 -2.01 -31.99
C GLY A 37 -4.00 -1.95 -32.80
N ASP A 38 -3.86 -0.99 -33.67
CA ASP A 38 -2.64 -0.78 -34.48
C ASP A 38 -1.67 0.23 -33.87
N THR A 39 -1.96 0.75 -32.66
CA THR A 39 -1.12 1.74 -31.99
C THR A 39 -0.34 1.14 -30.82
N LEU A 40 0.91 1.57 -30.66
CA LEU A 40 1.72 1.31 -29.48
C LEU A 40 1.55 2.46 -28.49
N ARG A 41 1.35 2.12 -27.22
CA ARG A 41 1.18 3.09 -26.13
C ARG A 41 2.08 2.72 -24.96
N VAL A 42 2.56 3.74 -24.25
CA VAL A 42 3.31 3.58 -23.02
C VAL A 42 2.40 3.80 -21.83
N GLN A 43 2.46 2.92 -20.84
CA GLN A 43 1.71 3.10 -19.60
C GLN A 43 2.33 4.22 -18.77
N ALA A 44 1.57 5.28 -18.55
CA ALA A 44 2.07 6.47 -17.85
C ALA A 44 2.03 6.34 -16.32
N LYS A 45 1.12 5.53 -15.77
CA LYS A 45 0.94 5.36 -14.31
C LYS A 45 0.53 3.94 -13.97
N GLY A 46 0.94 3.48 -12.79
CA GLY A 46 0.59 2.17 -12.25
C GLY A 46 1.40 1.03 -12.87
N GLY A 47 1.19 -0.17 -12.35
CA GLY A 47 1.81 -1.39 -12.86
C GLY A 47 0.86 -2.12 -13.82
N PRO A 48 1.38 -2.76 -14.88
CA PRO A 48 0.56 -3.53 -15.81
C PRO A 48 0.04 -4.81 -15.16
N ILE A 49 -1.16 -5.20 -15.54
CA ILE A 49 -1.71 -6.51 -15.19
C ILE A 49 -0.87 -7.57 -15.90
N GLY A 50 -0.42 -8.59 -15.16
CA GLY A 50 0.44 -9.65 -15.69
C GLY A 50 1.92 -9.50 -15.35
N LEU A 51 2.37 -8.34 -14.89
CA LEU A 51 3.69 -8.21 -14.29
C LEU A 51 3.65 -8.83 -12.88
N ARG A 52 4.54 -9.78 -12.60
CA ARG A 52 4.54 -10.54 -11.34
C ARG A 52 4.57 -9.67 -10.09
N CYS A 53 5.37 -8.60 -10.10
CA CYS A 53 5.53 -7.72 -8.93
C CYS A 53 4.43 -6.66 -8.79
N THR A 54 3.50 -6.51 -9.73
CA THR A 54 2.43 -5.49 -9.63
C THR A 54 1.54 -5.72 -8.42
N GLY A 55 1.21 -6.98 -8.12
CA GLY A 55 0.40 -7.34 -6.96
C GLY A 55 1.08 -6.99 -5.65
N GLU A 56 2.35 -7.35 -5.50
CA GLU A 56 3.15 -7.06 -4.31
C GLU A 56 3.37 -5.55 -4.12
N MET A 57 3.60 -4.80 -5.20
CA MET A 57 3.69 -3.35 -5.13
C MET A 57 2.37 -2.71 -4.69
N ALA A 58 1.25 -3.20 -5.20
CA ALA A 58 -0.07 -2.74 -4.78
C ALA A 58 -0.33 -3.05 -3.30
N GLU A 59 0.08 -4.23 -2.82
CA GLU A 59 -0.02 -4.58 -1.39
C GLU A 59 0.86 -3.68 -0.51
N CYS A 60 2.07 -3.36 -0.91
CA CYS A 60 2.92 -2.40 -0.19
C CYS A 60 2.27 -1.02 -0.08
N TYR A 61 1.65 -0.53 -1.15
CA TYR A 61 0.89 0.71 -1.14
C TYR A 61 -0.31 0.64 -0.17
N MET A 62 -1.03 -0.48 -0.19
CA MET A 62 -2.20 -0.68 0.67
C MET A 62 -1.86 -0.82 2.15
N VAL A 63 -0.65 -1.26 2.52
CA VAL A 63 -0.19 -1.27 3.92
C VAL A 63 -0.17 0.15 4.50
N ASP A 64 0.28 1.14 3.76
CA ASP A 64 0.25 2.53 4.20
C ASP A 64 -1.18 3.08 4.28
N TRP A 65 -2.03 2.71 3.34
CA TRP A 65 -3.45 3.03 3.36
C TRP A 65 -4.16 2.44 4.60
N ASP A 66 -3.89 1.16 4.93
CA ASP A 66 -4.43 0.49 6.12
C ASP A 66 -4.05 1.23 7.41
N LYS A 67 -2.80 1.67 7.53
CA LYS A 67 -2.33 2.46 8.68
C LYS A 67 -3.07 3.78 8.79
N ARG A 68 -3.22 4.50 7.69
CA ARG A 68 -3.96 5.77 7.65
C ARG A 68 -5.43 5.57 8.01
N LEU A 69 -6.08 4.55 7.48
CA LEU A 69 -7.46 4.23 7.81
C LEU A 69 -7.64 3.97 9.30
N LYS A 70 -6.76 3.17 9.92
CA LYS A 70 -6.80 2.90 11.36
C LYS A 70 -6.65 4.17 12.20
N ILE A 71 -5.77 5.08 11.79
CA ILE A 71 -5.57 6.37 12.47
C ILE A 71 -6.83 7.24 12.36
N GLU A 72 -7.44 7.31 11.18
CA GLU A 72 -8.66 8.09 10.98
C GLU A 72 -9.82 7.51 11.80
N LEU A 73 -10.04 6.20 11.78
CA LEU A 73 -11.07 5.54 12.58
C LEU A 73 -10.91 5.86 14.07
N LYS A 74 -9.68 5.82 14.58
CA LYS A 74 -9.38 6.18 15.97
C LYS A 74 -9.72 7.62 16.30
N LYS A 75 -9.53 8.57 15.37
CA LYS A 75 -9.92 9.98 15.56
C LYS A 75 -11.43 10.15 15.75
N TYR A 76 -12.23 9.30 15.11
CA TYR A 76 -13.68 9.27 15.28
C TYR A 76 -14.13 8.47 16.51
N GLY A 77 -13.20 8.00 17.35
CA GLY A 77 -13.49 7.23 18.55
C GLY A 77 -13.94 5.80 18.26
N ILE A 78 -13.60 5.27 17.10
CA ILE A 78 -13.88 3.89 16.72
C ILE A 78 -12.64 3.06 17.06
N GLU A 79 -12.76 2.19 18.05
CA GLU A 79 -11.76 1.18 18.35
C GLU A 79 -12.01 -0.08 17.54
N LEU A 80 -10.95 -0.59 16.93
CA LEU A 80 -11.00 -1.78 16.08
C LEU A 80 -10.54 -2.98 16.89
N ASP A 81 -11.41 -3.97 17.05
CA ASP A 81 -11.04 -5.26 17.63
C ASP A 81 -10.34 -6.14 16.60
N ILE A 82 -10.90 -6.19 15.40
CA ILE A 82 -10.31 -6.92 14.28
C ILE A 82 -10.32 -6.05 13.03
N PHE A 83 -9.17 -5.97 12.39
CA PHE A 83 -9.02 -5.41 11.06
C PHE A 83 -8.28 -6.41 10.18
N SER A 84 -8.93 -6.84 9.14
CA SER A 84 -8.35 -7.74 8.14
C SER A 84 -8.68 -7.25 6.75
N ARG A 85 -7.69 -7.21 5.90
CA ARG A 85 -7.85 -6.88 4.47
C ARG A 85 -7.24 -7.97 3.61
N PHE A 86 -7.97 -8.37 2.60
CA PHE A 86 -7.48 -9.20 1.52
C PHE A 86 -7.76 -8.49 0.20
N LYS A 87 -6.71 -7.88 -0.36
CA LYS A 87 -6.78 -7.03 -1.56
C LYS A 87 -7.78 -5.87 -1.39
N ASP A 88 -8.95 -5.96 -2.01
CA ASP A 88 -10.06 -5.01 -1.97
C ASP A 88 -11.11 -5.33 -0.91
N ASP A 89 -11.12 -6.55 -0.38
CA ASP A 89 -12.01 -6.97 0.68
C ASP A 89 -11.51 -6.55 2.05
N ILE A 90 -12.32 -5.81 2.81
CA ILE A 90 -12.00 -5.32 4.14
C ILE A 90 -13.01 -5.86 5.14
N ASN A 91 -12.51 -6.49 6.20
CA ASN A 91 -13.28 -6.93 7.34
C ASN A 91 -12.91 -6.11 8.58
N ILE A 92 -13.90 -5.49 9.18
CA ILE A 92 -13.74 -4.66 10.38
C ILE A 92 -14.71 -5.18 11.43
N VAL A 93 -14.19 -5.46 12.63
CA VAL A 93 -14.99 -5.76 13.82
C VAL A 93 -14.73 -4.67 14.85
N THR A 94 -15.80 -4.13 15.41
CA THR A 94 -15.75 -3.07 16.43
C THR A 94 -16.93 -3.21 17.39
N GLU A 95 -16.72 -2.95 18.67
CA GLU A 95 -17.79 -2.88 19.66
C GLU A 95 -18.63 -1.60 19.54
N SER A 96 -18.16 -0.60 18.81
CA SER A 96 -18.80 0.73 18.69
C SER A 96 -19.87 0.79 17.60
N LEU A 97 -20.73 -0.21 17.50
CA LEU A 97 -21.75 -0.33 16.45
C LEU A 97 -22.68 0.90 16.32
N GLU A 98 -23.05 1.57 17.41
CA GLU A 98 -23.93 2.74 17.34
C GLU A 98 -23.27 4.00 16.77
N LYS A 99 -21.99 4.21 17.03
CA LYS A 99 -21.19 5.29 16.40
C LYS A 99 -20.78 4.92 14.99
N GLY A 100 -20.50 3.65 14.75
CA GLY A 100 -20.12 3.11 13.45
C GLY A 100 -21.25 3.15 12.43
N SER A 101 -22.50 2.93 12.83
CA SER A 101 -23.64 2.91 11.89
C SER A 101 -23.92 4.26 11.23
N LYS A 102 -23.58 5.38 11.89
CA LYS A 102 -23.65 6.73 11.28
C LYS A 102 -22.44 7.09 10.42
N LEU A 103 -21.30 6.43 10.63
CA LEU A 103 -20.06 6.62 9.87
C LEU A 103 -19.93 5.62 8.72
N PHE A 104 -20.60 4.48 8.83
CA PHE A 104 -20.68 3.45 7.79
C PHE A 104 -21.76 3.70 6.72
N ASP A 105 -22.31 4.86 6.66
CA ASP A 105 -22.93 5.33 5.41
C ASP A 105 -21.82 5.58 4.34
N GLY A 106 -20.89 4.68 4.40
CA GLY A 106 -20.01 4.08 3.40
C GLY A 106 -18.95 4.98 2.75
N ASN A 107 -19.10 6.29 2.71
CA ASN A 107 -18.30 7.12 1.82
C ASN A 107 -17.35 8.10 2.52
N ILE A 108 -17.61 8.49 3.75
CA ILE A 108 -16.91 9.63 4.37
C ILE A 108 -15.47 9.27 4.79
N ILE A 109 -15.28 8.11 5.40
CA ILE A 109 -13.94 7.69 5.87
C ILE A 109 -13.03 7.31 4.70
N ILE A 110 -13.60 6.65 3.70
CA ILE A 110 -12.87 6.25 2.49
C ILE A 110 -12.46 7.47 1.68
N ASP A 111 -13.30 8.50 1.60
CA ASP A 111 -13.01 9.74 0.88
C ASP A 111 -11.96 10.60 1.61
N GLU A 112 -11.93 10.63 2.94
CA GLU A 112 -10.87 11.33 3.66
C GLU A 112 -9.53 10.62 3.60
N ALA A 113 -9.52 9.29 3.60
CA ALA A 113 -8.30 8.52 3.35
C ALA A 113 -7.75 8.73 1.93
N LYS A 114 -8.63 8.93 0.93
CA LYS A 114 -8.25 9.24 -0.46
C LYS A 114 -7.78 10.68 -0.65
N LYS A 115 -8.33 11.65 0.07
CA LYS A 115 -7.96 13.08 -0.05
C LYS A 115 -6.55 13.40 0.42
N LYS A 116 -5.95 12.54 1.24
CA LYS A 116 -4.59 12.71 1.76
C LYS A 116 -3.52 11.97 0.93
N THR A 117 -3.90 11.42 -0.19
CA THR A 117 -3.00 10.81 -1.17
C THR A 117 -2.72 11.78 -2.29
#